data_0d005319ff70ee659ffafc69e14cf624
#
_entry.id   0d005319ff70ee659ffafc69e14cf624
#
_cell.length_a   1.000
_cell.length_b   1.000
_cell.length_c   1.000
_cell.angle_alpha   90.00
_cell.angle_beta   90.00
_cell.angle_gamma   90.00
#
_symmetry.space_group_name_H-M   'P 1'
#
loop_
_entity.id
_entity.type
_entity.pdbx_description
1 polymer ?
#
loop_
_entity_poly.entity_id
_entity_poly.type
_entity_poly.pdbx_seq_one_letter_code
_entity_poly.pdbx_strand_id
1 'polypeptide(L)'
;MKTSDFNYHLPEELIANYPLEKRSLSRLLVFQDTIKHMSFKDILRYFEEGDLLVVNNTSVIPARIFGQKESGGSVEVMLERIMEDNKALVQIRSGRSPKIGSYLHLESYKVQCVDRKDNFFIIQFDRAPLELSLIHI
;
A
#
# COMPACT_ATOMS: atom_id res chain seq x y z
N MET A 1 1.72 20.73 21.72
CA MET A 1 1.78 20.69 20.26
C MET A 1 0.41 20.22 19.76
N LYS A 2 -0.28 21.00 18.93
CA LYS A 2 -1.60 20.68 18.35
C LYS A 2 -1.41 20.34 16.87
N THR A 3 -2.32 19.54 16.30
CA THR A 3 -2.28 19.21 14.84
C THR A 3 -2.34 20.47 13.98
N SER A 4 -3.07 21.50 14.45
CA SER A 4 -3.16 22.81 13.77
C SER A 4 -1.82 23.53 13.63
N ASP A 5 -0.83 23.23 14.49
CA ASP A 5 0.50 23.86 14.46
C ASP A 5 1.30 23.45 13.22
N PHE A 6 0.85 22.36 12.53
CA PHE A 6 1.44 21.83 11.30
C PHE A 6 0.62 22.20 10.04
N ASN A 7 -0.42 23.00 10.18
CA ASN A 7 -1.23 23.39 9.05
C ASN A 7 -0.57 24.58 8.31
N TYR A 8 -0.29 24.38 7.03
CA TYR A 8 0.27 25.41 6.15
C TYR A 8 -0.31 25.29 4.74
N HIS A 9 -0.21 26.35 3.96
CA HIS A 9 -0.59 26.32 2.57
C HIS A 9 0.46 25.57 1.74
N LEU A 10 0.07 24.43 1.16
CA LEU A 10 0.90 23.66 0.24
C LEU A 10 0.33 23.80 -1.18
N PRO A 11 1.00 24.55 -2.09
CA PRO A 11 0.59 24.62 -3.49
C PRO A 11 0.67 23.25 -4.18
N GLU A 12 -0.34 22.91 -4.98
CA GLU A 12 -0.41 21.61 -5.66
C GLU A 12 0.78 21.36 -6.60
N GLU A 13 1.32 22.40 -7.23
CA GLU A 13 2.48 22.32 -8.11
C GLU A 13 3.78 21.92 -7.39
N LEU A 14 3.82 22.01 -6.06
CA LEU A 14 4.96 21.55 -5.25
C LEU A 14 4.86 20.08 -4.85
N ILE A 15 3.74 19.41 -5.15
CA ILE A 15 3.56 17.99 -4.89
C ILE A 15 4.07 17.20 -6.09
N ALA A 16 5.11 16.38 -5.88
CA ALA A 16 5.65 15.53 -6.93
C ALA A 16 4.66 14.42 -7.29
N ASN A 17 4.27 14.33 -8.56
CA ASN A 17 3.36 13.30 -9.08
C ASN A 17 4.11 12.08 -9.62
N TYR A 18 5.40 12.22 -9.93
CA TYR A 18 6.23 11.16 -10.51
C TYR A 18 7.58 11.10 -9.80
N PRO A 19 8.15 9.90 -9.60
CA PRO A 19 9.50 9.75 -9.11
C PRO A 19 10.50 10.17 -10.18
N LEU A 20 11.72 10.56 -9.77
CA LEU A 20 12.83 10.75 -10.69
C LEU A 20 13.27 9.38 -11.25
N GLU A 21 13.74 9.35 -12.52
CA GLU A 21 14.32 8.14 -13.14
C GLU A 21 15.45 7.56 -12.30
N LYS A 22 16.31 8.43 -11.77
CA LYS A 22 17.39 8.05 -10.85
C LYS A 22 17.05 8.52 -9.45
N ARG A 23 16.65 7.62 -8.56
CA ARG A 23 16.26 7.91 -7.17
C ARG A 23 17.34 8.68 -6.39
N SER A 24 18.62 8.40 -6.67
CA SER A 24 19.76 9.07 -6.02
C SER A 24 19.90 10.56 -6.36
N LEU A 25 19.17 11.04 -7.38
CA LEU A 25 19.11 12.45 -7.75
C LEU A 25 17.97 13.20 -7.06
N SER A 26 17.17 12.54 -6.23
CA SER A 26 16.15 13.20 -5.42
C SER A 26 16.77 14.29 -4.57
N ARG A 27 16.01 15.36 -4.34
CA ARG A 27 16.45 16.46 -3.50
C ARG A 27 16.57 16.02 -2.05
N LEU A 28 17.60 16.49 -1.38
CA LEU A 28 17.84 16.32 0.04
C LEU A 28 17.82 17.70 0.70
N LEU A 29 16.96 17.87 1.70
CA LEU A 29 16.99 19.02 2.58
C LEU A 29 17.75 18.62 3.85
N VAL A 30 18.82 19.33 4.14
CA VAL A 30 19.61 19.16 5.36
C VAL A 30 19.33 20.35 6.27
N PHE A 31 18.88 20.07 7.49
CA PHE A 31 18.65 21.07 8.52
C PHE A 31 19.61 20.81 9.69
N GLN A 32 20.52 21.75 9.86
CA GLN A 32 21.43 21.84 11.00
C GLN A 32 21.34 23.28 11.52
N ASP A 33 22.43 24.00 11.55
CA ASP A 33 22.41 25.45 11.89
C ASP A 33 21.75 26.28 10.79
N THR A 34 21.87 25.82 9.53
CA THR A 34 21.26 26.43 8.35
C THR A 34 20.62 25.37 7.46
N ILE A 35 19.62 25.79 6.68
CA ILE A 35 18.98 24.92 5.68
C ILE A 35 19.90 24.85 4.45
N LYS A 36 20.20 23.61 4.01
CA LYS A 36 20.95 23.34 2.78
C LYS A 36 20.14 22.45 1.86
N HIS A 37 20.13 22.77 0.57
CA HIS A 37 19.53 21.97 -0.48
C HIS A 37 20.61 21.22 -1.24
N MET A 38 20.51 19.88 -1.27
CA MET A 38 21.53 18.98 -1.82
C MET A 38 20.86 17.88 -2.66
N SER A 39 21.64 17.00 -3.27
CA SER A 39 21.18 15.74 -3.84
C SER A 39 21.17 14.63 -2.80
N PHE A 40 20.27 13.65 -2.92
CA PHE A 40 20.16 12.53 -1.97
C PHE A 40 21.49 11.75 -1.82
N LYS A 41 22.27 11.60 -2.89
CA LYS A 41 23.59 10.97 -2.84
C LYS A 41 24.59 11.66 -1.90
N ASP A 42 24.38 12.94 -1.59
CA ASP A 42 25.23 13.70 -0.68
C ASP A 42 25.02 13.31 0.79
N ILE A 43 23.99 12.51 1.10
CA ILE A 43 23.70 11.98 2.43
C ILE A 43 24.89 11.21 3.00
N LEU A 44 25.71 10.58 2.13
CA LEU A 44 26.91 9.84 2.54
C LEU A 44 27.92 10.68 3.32
N ARG A 45 27.91 12.01 3.16
CA ARG A 45 28.80 12.94 3.87
C ARG A 45 28.41 13.14 5.34
N TYR A 46 27.22 12.65 5.71
CA TYR A 46 26.63 12.82 7.05
C TYR A 46 26.71 11.54 7.87
N PHE A 47 27.24 10.46 7.32
CA PHE A 47 27.47 9.21 8.05
C PHE A 47 28.91 9.18 8.61
N GLU A 48 28.99 8.75 9.85
CA GLU A 48 30.25 8.53 10.57
C GLU A 48 30.38 7.07 10.99
N GLU A 49 31.57 6.65 11.32
CA GLU A 49 31.82 5.30 11.84
C GLU A 49 31.05 5.12 13.18
N GLY A 50 30.23 4.06 13.26
CA GLY A 50 29.39 3.77 14.41
C GLY A 50 27.95 4.19 14.26
N ASP A 51 27.57 4.90 13.20
CA ASP A 51 26.18 5.23 12.90
C ASP A 51 25.37 3.96 12.58
N LEU A 52 24.12 3.92 13.04
CA LEU A 52 23.16 2.88 12.71
C LEU A 52 22.14 3.38 11.68
N LEU A 53 22.19 2.86 10.46
CA LEU A 53 21.21 3.15 9.42
C LEU A 53 20.06 2.14 9.48
N VAL A 54 18.90 2.58 9.90
CA VAL A 54 17.68 1.77 9.88
C VAL A 54 16.93 1.99 8.57
N VAL A 55 16.72 0.94 7.80
CA VAL A 55 16.04 0.98 6.50
C VAL A 55 14.83 0.05 6.47
N ASN A 56 13.86 0.38 5.62
CA ASN A 56 12.76 -0.51 5.30
C ASN A 56 13.13 -1.26 3.99
N ASN A 57 13.23 -2.58 4.07
CA ASN A 57 13.51 -3.45 2.93
C ASN A 57 12.28 -4.25 2.47
N THR A 58 11.09 -3.84 2.89
CA THR A 58 9.85 -4.47 2.44
C THR A 58 9.57 -4.11 0.98
N SER A 59 9.05 -5.07 0.23
CA SER A 59 8.53 -4.84 -1.11
C SER A 59 7.06 -4.44 -1.05
N VAL A 60 6.68 -3.43 -1.83
CA VAL A 60 5.27 -3.08 -2.03
C VAL A 60 4.69 -4.08 -3.02
N ILE A 61 3.62 -4.77 -2.60
CA ILE A 61 2.82 -5.62 -3.49
C ILE A 61 1.60 -4.85 -3.99
N PRO A 62 1.09 -5.11 -5.20
CA PRO A 62 -0.19 -4.56 -5.66
C PRO A 62 -1.32 -5.21 -4.89
N ALA A 63 -1.66 -4.60 -3.74
CA ALA A 63 -2.66 -5.13 -2.82
C ALA A 63 -4.10 -4.80 -3.21
N ARG A 64 -4.30 -3.98 -4.25
CA ARG A 64 -5.61 -3.53 -4.72
C ARG A 64 -6.05 -4.34 -5.93
N ILE A 65 -7.18 -5.03 -5.80
CA ILE A 65 -7.72 -5.93 -6.81
C ILE A 65 -9.15 -5.49 -7.14
N PHE A 66 -9.46 -5.42 -8.42
CA PHE A 66 -10.80 -5.09 -8.88
C PHE A 66 -11.55 -6.34 -9.30
N GLY A 67 -12.87 -6.31 -9.17
CA GLY A 67 -13.71 -7.44 -9.55
C GLY A 67 -15.19 -7.15 -9.49
N GLN A 68 -15.98 -8.21 -9.46
CA GLN A 68 -17.44 -8.14 -9.47
C GLN A 68 -18.05 -9.17 -8.51
N LYS A 69 -19.19 -8.82 -7.95
CA LYS A 69 -20.05 -9.78 -7.25
C LYS A 69 -20.78 -10.65 -8.27
N GLU A 70 -21.27 -11.82 -7.87
CA GLU A 70 -22.15 -12.65 -8.71
C GLU A 70 -23.38 -11.88 -9.22
N SER A 71 -23.83 -10.88 -8.47
CA SER A 71 -24.93 -9.98 -8.88
C SER A 71 -24.53 -8.90 -9.89
N GLY A 72 -23.26 -8.89 -10.40
CA GLY A 72 -22.74 -7.94 -11.37
C GLY A 72 -22.25 -6.61 -10.80
N GLY A 73 -22.43 -6.37 -9.49
CA GLY A 73 -21.96 -5.12 -8.86
C GLY A 73 -20.44 -5.10 -8.71
N SER A 74 -19.79 -3.99 -9.08
CA SER A 74 -18.35 -3.81 -8.95
C SER A 74 -17.88 -3.86 -7.50
N VAL A 75 -16.70 -4.41 -7.28
CA VAL A 75 -15.99 -4.42 -6.00
C VAL A 75 -14.53 -4.02 -6.20
N GLU A 76 -14.00 -3.32 -5.20
CA GLU A 76 -12.59 -3.05 -5.02
C GLU A 76 -12.17 -3.73 -3.72
N VAL A 77 -11.19 -4.61 -3.81
CA VAL A 77 -10.67 -5.39 -2.69
C VAL A 77 -9.26 -4.92 -2.40
N MET A 78 -9.00 -4.53 -1.15
CA MET A 78 -7.68 -4.19 -0.65
C MET A 78 -7.19 -5.31 0.26
N LEU A 79 -6.11 -5.97 -0.14
CA LEU A 79 -5.46 -7.01 0.64
C LEU A 79 -4.72 -6.39 1.83
N GLU A 80 -5.06 -6.83 3.04
CA GLU A 80 -4.40 -6.43 4.28
C GLU A 80 -3.39 -7.50 4.73
N ARG A 81 -3.81 -8.76 4.70
CA ARG A 81 -2.98 -9.89 5.16
C ARG A 81 -3.39 -11.19 4.49
N ILE A 82 -2.40 -11.94 4.05
CA ILE A 82 -2.57 -13.36 3.68
C ILE A 82 -2.60 -14.18 4.98
N MET A 83 -3.53 -15.09 5.06
CA MET A 83 -3.75 -16.00 6.18
C MET A 83 -3.51 -17.45 5.72
N GLU A 84 -3.50 -18.37 6.68
CA GLU A 84 -3.46 -19.81 6.39
C GLU A 84 -4.73 -20.27 5.66
N ASP A 85 -4.71 -21.49 5.12
CA ASP A 85 -5.84 -22.14 4.43
C ASP A 85 -6.39 -21.34 3.24
N ASN A 86 -5.52 -20.73 2.43
CA ASN A 86 -5.93 -19.93 1.27
C ASN A 86 -6.90 -18.79 1.62
N LYS A 87 -6.81 -18.23 2.80
CA LYS A 87 -7.62 -17.10 3.24
C LYS A 87 -6.85 -15.80 3.20
N ALA A 88 -7.58 -14.71 3.11
CA ALA A 88 -7.01 -13.39 3.27
C ALA A 88 -7.95 -12.47 4.05
N LEU A 89 -7.36 -11.61 4.87
CA LEU A 89 -8.02 -10.47 5.49
C LEU A 89 -7.97 -9.32 4.50
N VAL A 90 -9.13 -8.75 4.18
CA VAL A 90 -9.26 -7.72 3.15
C VAL A 90 -10.24 -6.63 3.57
N GLN A 91 -10.05 -5.43 3.02
CA GLN A 91 -11.12 -4.43 2.98
C GLN A 91 -11.84 -4.54 1.64
N ILE A 92 -13.17 -4.38 1.65
CA ILE A 92 -13.98 -4.41 0.42
C ILE A 92 -14.78 -3.13 0.30
N ARG A 93 -14.52 -2.40 -0.78
CA ARG A 93 -15.30 -1.24 -1.18
C ARG A 93 -16.28 -1.64 -2.29
N SER A 94 -17.56 -1.39 -2.08
CA SER A 94 -18.63 -1.66 -3.05
C SER A 94 -19.88 -0.86 -2.70
N GLY A 95 -20.78 -0.65 -3.64
CA GLY A 95 -22.05 0.06 -3.39
C GLY A 95 -22.92 -0.58 -2.31
N ARG A 96 -22.93 -1.91 -2.23
CA ARG A 96 -23.52 -2.69 -1.12
C ARG A 96 -22.52 -3.74 -0.70
N SER A 97 -22.26 -3.88 0.59
CA SER A 97 -21.34 -4.89 1.13
C SER A 97 -21.73 -6.30 0.67
N PRO A 98 -20.76 -7.16 0.31
CA PRO A 98 -21.05 -8.56 0.04
C PRO A 98 -21.56 -9.26 1.30
N LYS A 99 -22.41 -10.26 1.11
CA LYS A 99 -22.92 -11.10 2.21
C LYS A 99 -21.93 -12.22 2.50
N ILE A 100 -21.88 -12.65 3.76
CA ILE A 100 -21.16 -13.88 4.13
C ILE A 100 -21.73 -15.05 3.33
N GLY A 101 -20.85 -15.90 2.79
CA GLY A 101 -21.20 -17.02 1.91
C GLY A 101 -21.27 -16.66 0.42
N SER A 102 -21.34 -15.35 0.06
CA SER A 102 -21.39 -14.94 -1.35
C SER A 102 -20.01 -15.01 -2.01
N TYR A 103 -20.02 -15.11 -3.34
CA TYR A 103 -18.80 -15.15 -4.14
C TYR A 103 -18.52 -13.82 -4.82
N LEU A 104 -17.23 -13.58 -5.01
CA LEU A 104 -16.67 -12.49 -5.80
C LEU A 104 -15.78 -13.06 -6.90
N HIS A 105 -15.80 -12.43 -8.05
CA HIS A 105 -14.89 -12.69 -9.16
C HIS A 105 -13.84 -11.59 -9.19
N LEU A 106 -12.62 -11.91 -8.77
CA LEU A 106 -11.49 -10.99 -8.69
C LEU A 106 -10.47 -11.38 -9.76
N GLU A 107 -10.44 -10.66 -10.87
CA GLU A 107 -9.56 -10.99 -12.01
C GLU A 107 -9.69 -12.49 -12.40
N SER A 108 -8.63 -13.28 -12.10
CA SER A 108 -8.58 -14.72 -12.40
C SER A 108 -9.04 -15.62 -11.24
N TYR A 109 -9.54 -15.05 -10.14
CA TYR A 109 -9.90 -15.79 -8.94
C TYR A 109 -11.39 -15.72 -8.66
N LYS A 110 -11.95 -16.85 -8.25
CA LYS A 110 -13.25 -16.90 -7.60
C LYS A 110 -13.01 -17.04 -6.09
N VAL A 111 -13.49 -16.07 -5.31
CA VAL A 111 -13.30 -16.06 -3.86
C VAL A 111 -14.65 -16.03 -3.15
N GLN A 112 -14.72 -16.63 -1.98
CA GLN A 112 -15.91 -16.62 -1.14
C GLN A 112 -15.70 -15.70 0.07
N CYS A 113 -16.66 -14.86 0.39
CA CYS A 113 -16.68 -14.13 1.65
C CYS A 113 -17.08 -15.08 2.77
N VAL A 114 -16.14 -15.50 3.61
CA VAL A 114 -16.39 -16.52 4.65
C VAL A 114 -16.67 -15.94 6.02
N ASP A 115 -16.17 -14.73 6.31
CA ASP A 115 -16.39 -14.06 7.60
C ASP A 115 -16.23 -12.55 7.47
N ARG A 116 -16.64 -11.82 8.51
CA ARG A 116 -16.48 -10.38 8.64
C ARG A 116 -16.09 -10.00 10.06
N LYS A 117 -15.04 -9.20 10.18
CA LYS A 117 -14.58 -8.60 11.44
C LYS A 117 -14.52 -7.09 11.29
N ASP A 118 -15.44 -6.38 11.94
CA ASP A 118 -15.56 -4.92 11.86
C ASP A 118 -15.65 -4.42 10.41
N ASN A 119 -14.62 -3.70 9.96
CA ASN A 119 -14.51 -3.18 8.60
C ASN A 119 -13.81 -4.13 7.62
N PHE A 120 -13.33 -5.27 8.09
CA PHE A 120 -12.61 -6.26 7.31
C PHE A 120 -13.48 -7.45 6.98
N PHE A 121 -13.18 -8.08 5.84
CA PHE A 121 -13.74 -9.37 5.43
C PHE A 121 -12.63 -10.41 5.43
N ILE A 122 -13.02 -11.66 5.70
CA ILE A 122 -12.17 -12.81 5.43
C ILE A 122 -12.71 -13.44 4.16
N ILE A 123 -11.85 -13.51 3.15
CA ILE A 123 -12.16 -14.19 1.89
C ILE A 123 -11.36 -15.47 1.77
N GLN A 124 -11.98 -16.48 1.17
CA GLN A 124 -11.37 -17.76 0.85
C GLN A 124 -11.13 -17.84 -0.64
N PHE A 125 -9.91 -18.10 -1.05
CA PHE A 125 -9.53 -18.33 -2.44
C PHE A 125 -9.75 -19.79 -2.83
N ASP A 126 -10.08 -20.04 -4.09
CA ASP A 126 -10.18 -21.37 -4.69
C ASP A 126 -8.80 -22.06 -4.84
N ARG A 127 -7.72 -21.28 -4.79
CA ARG A 127 -6.32 -21.73 -4.83
C ARG A 127 -5.42 -20.78 -4.03
N ALA A 128 -4.18 -21.20 -3.77
CA ALA A 128 -3.27 -20.46 -2.90
C ALA A 128 -3.06 -19.00 -3.34
N PRO A 129 -3.33 -18.01 -2.48
CA PRO A 129 -3.17 -16.59 -2.80
C PRO A 129 -1.70 -16.16 -2.95
N LEU A 130 -0.75 -17.03 -2.67
CA LEU A 130 0.69 -16.81 -2.94
C LEU A 130 0.98 -16.50 -4.41
N GLU A 131 0.15 -17.00 -5.33
CA GLU A 131 0.22 -16.62 -6.74
C GLU A 131 -0.17 -15.16 -6.99
N LEU A 132 -0.94 -14.53 -6.10
CA LEU A 132 -1.24 -13.09 -6.19
C LEU A 132 0.01 -12.22 -5.97
N SER A 133 0.97 -12.69 -5.19
CA SER A 133 2.25 -12.00 -5.00
C SER A 133 3.23 -12.19 -6.16
N LEU A 134 3.03 -13.23 -6.99
CA LEU A 134 3.90 -13.58 -8.12
C LEU A 134 3.36 -13.10 -9.47
N ILE A 135 2.08 -12.72 -9.57
CA ILE A 135 1.45 -12.24 -10.82
C ILE A 135 1.93 -10.84 -11.21
N HIS A 136 2.69 -10.17 -10.37
CA HIS A 136 3.07 -8.78 -10.55
C HIS A 136 4.59 -8.54 -10.54
N ILE A 137 5.35 -9.48 -11.03
CA ILE A 137 6.75 -9.27 -11.39
C ILE A 137 6.88 -9.14 -12.91
#